data_06133951f5a7477117168df05377b12b
#
_entry.id   06133951f5a7477117168df05377b12b
#
_cell.length_a   1.000
_cell.length_b   1.000
_cell.length_c   1.000
_cell.angle_alpha   90.00
_cell.angle_beta   90.00
_cell.angle_gamma   90.00
#
_symmetry.space_group_name_H-M   'P 1'
#
loop_
_entity.id
_entity.type
_entity.pdbx_description
1 polymer ?
#
loop_
_entity_poly.entity_id
_entity_poly.type
_entity_poly.pdbx_seq_one_letter_code
_entity_poly.pdbx_strand_id
1 'polypeptide(L)'
;ADGAVSAAEIQAYRFNSTAGNPTSDVNTYRIREVAAAPYTVKATGKSFYLQDTWTLDKLTVNAGVRAEEWTHYDSKDEQSAKFKWKLAPRLSTVYDLTGDGRSKVWGFLGRYYDPVRTNMSDFAGNLTGPELREEVHLGDRWLTFRTRGGPKTPDALIAPSTKTPYTDEFMLGWATNLGRDYTVSVAYTKRQTKDILEDYDLALYSDPTLT
;
A
#
# COMPACT_ATOMS: atom_id res chain seq x y z
N ALA A 1 -3.11 -39.89 -18.12
CA ALA A 1 -3.16 -38.46 -17.80
C ALA A 1 -3.65 -38.34 -16.36
N ASP A 2 -2.83 -37.75 -15.50
CA ASP A 2 -3.09 -37.60 -14.06
C ASP A 2 -4.01 -36.41 -13.71
N GLY A 3 -4.51 -35.68 -14.72
CA GLY A 3 -5.39 -34.55 -14.56
C GLY A 3 -4.66 -33.25 -14.19
N ALA A 4 -3.33 -33.25 -14.07
CA ALA A 4 -2.49 -32.09 -13.81
C ALA A 4 -1.51 -31.88 -14.97
N VAL A 5 -1.10 -30.64 -15.21
CA VAL A 5 -0.07 -30.31 -16.19
C VAL A 5 1.23 -30.02 -15.45
N SER A 6 2.25 -30.80 -15.76
CA SER A 6 3.58 -30.58 -15.21
C SER A 6 4.29 -29.41 -15.90
N ALA A 7 5.29 -28.84 -15.25
CA ALA A 7 6.14 -27.81 -15.86
C ALA A 7 6.82 -28.30 -17.15
N ALA A 8 7.19 -29.59 -17.21
CA ALA A 8 7.78 -30.20 -18.38
C ALA A 8 6.78 -30.29 -19.56
N GLU A 9 5.50 -30.58 -19.28
CA GLU A 9 4.45 -30.58 -20.31
C GLU A 9 4.19 -29.18 -20.82
N ILE A 10 4.15 -28.15 -19.93
CA ILE A 10 4.03 -26.75 -20.34
C ILE A 10 5.18 -26.36 -21.25
N GLN A 11 6.40 -26.72 -20.90
CA GLN A 11 7.58 -26.45 -21.70
C GLN A 11 7.57 -27.19 -23.03
N ALA A 12 7.13 -28.43 -23.05
CA ALA A 12 6.98 -29.23 -24.27
C ALA A 12 5.98 -28.62 -25.25
N TYR A 13 4.91 -28.00 -24.74
CA TYR A 13 3.93 -27.29 -25.55
C TYR A 13 4.37 -25.85 -25.91
N ARG A 14 5.56 -25.46 -25.51
CA ARG A 14 6.12 -24.11 -25.79
C ARG A 14 5.18 -22.98 -25.39
N PHE A 15 4.50 -23.12 -24.27
CA PHE A 15 3.66 -22.05 -23.75
C PHE A 15 4.55 -20.85 -23.38
N ASN A 16 4.40 -19.75 -24.10
CA ASN A 16 5.11 -18.51 -23.82
C ASN A 16 4.17 -17.52 -23.13
N SER A 17 4.23 -17.49 -21.81
CA SER A 17 3.42 -16.57 -21.01
C SER A 17 3.73 -15.10 -21.25
N THR A 18 4.95 -14.76 -21.65
CA THR A 18 5.38 -13.39 -21.95
C THR A 18 4.78 -12.85 -23.24
N ALA A 19 4.60 -13.70 -24.23
CA ALA A 19 4.04 -13.29 -25.52
C ALA A 19 2.51 -13.44 -25.59
N GLY A 20 1.88 -14.10 -24.61
CA GLY A 20 0.44 -14.37 -24.61
C GLY A 20 -0.03 -15.24 -25.78
N ASN A 21 0.90 -15.89 -26.48
CA ASN A 21 0.62 -16.58 -27.72
C ASN A 21 1.13 -18.03 -27.62
N PRO A 22 0.24 -19.00 -27.40
CA PRO A 22 0.62 -20.41 -27.39
C PRO A 22 1.03 -20.83 -28.80
N THR A 23 2.17 -21.53 -28.91
CA THR A 23 2.73 -21.95 -30.20
C THR A 23 2.30 -23.35 -30.59
N SER A 24 1.43 -24.00 -29.82
CA SER A 24 0.94 -25.36 -30.05
C SER A 24 -0.48 -25.55 -29.51
N ASP A 25 -0.81 -26.73 -29.01
CA ASP A 25 -2.16 -27.10 -28.56
C ASP A 25 -2.67 -26.35 -27.30
N VAL A 26 -1.85 -25.49 -26.69
CA VAL A 26 -2.28 -24.60 -25.62
C VAL A 26 -2.95 -23.37 -26.21
N ASN A 27 -4.27 -23.36 -26.19
CA ASN A 27 -5.06 -22.33 -26.84
C ASN A 27 -5.29 -21.12 -25.93
N THR A 28 -5.41 -21.37 -24.63
CA THR A 28 -5.88 -20.35 -23.69
C THR A 28 -5.35 -20.64 -22.30
N TYR A 29 -5.06 -19.56 -21.59
CA TYR A 29 -4.71 -19.56 -20.17
C TYR A 29 -5.80 -18.83 -19.40
N ARG A 30 -6.10 -19.30 -18.18
CA ARG A 30 -6.97 -18.58 -17.26
C ARG A 30 -6.51 -18.74 -15.82
N ILE A 31 -6.85 -17.78 -15.00
CA ILE A 31 -6.81 -17.87 -13.55
C ILE A 31 -8.26 -18.03 -13.08
N ARG A 32 -8.54 -19.12 -12.37
CA ARG A 32 -9.84 -19.38 -11.78
C ARG A 32 -9.75 -19.30 -10.26
N GLU A 33 -10.55 -18.43 -9.69
CA GLU A 33 -10.74 -18.36 -8.25
C GLU A 33 -11.71 -19.45 -7.80
N VAL A 34 -11.28 -20.27 -6.85
CA VAL A 34 -12.15 -21.23 -6.18
C VAL A 34 -12.71 -20.55 -4.94
N ALA A 35 -14.03 -20.41 -4.90
CA ALA A 35 -14.70 -19.75 -3.80
C ALA A 35 -14.29 -20.36 -2.45
N ALA A 36 -13.91 -19.49 -1.53
CA ALA A 36 -13.64 -19.83 -0.14
C ALA A 36 -14.83 -19.53 0.74
N ALA A 37 -14.86 -20.10 1.93
CA ALA A 37 -15.75 -19.63 2.98
C ALA A 37 -15.45 -18.17 3.32
N PRO A 38 -16.45 -17.37 3.71
CA PRO A 38 -16.20 -16.01 4.17
C PRO A 38 -15.20 -15.98 5.31
N TYR A 39 -14.26 -15.05 5.22
CA TYR A 39 -13.23 -14.84 6.25
C TYR A 39 -13.07 -13.34 6.53
N THR A 40 -12.42 -13.02 7.63
CA THR A 40 -12.18 -11.65 8.05
C THR A 40 -10.70 -11.47 8.37
N VAL A 41 -10.11 -10.41 7.86
CA VAL A 41 -8.81 -9.91 8.29
C VAL A 41 -9.02 -8.61 9.05
N LYS A 42 -8.15 -8.29 9.99
CA LYS A 42 -8.29 -7.07 10.79
C LYS A 42 -6.96 -6.35 10.96
N ALA A 43 -7.07 -5.05 11.17
CA ALA A 43 -5.96 -4.23 11.63
C ALA A 43 -6.40 -3.45 12.87
N THR A 44 -5.52 -3.33 13.84
CA THR A 44 -5.72 -2.50 15.03
C THR A 44 -4.67 -1.40 15.07
N GLY A 45 -5.10 -0.18 15.41
CA GLY A 45 -4.19 0.96 15.55
C GLY A 45 -4.33 1.60 16.93
N LYS A 46 -3.22 2.10 17.43
CA LYS A 46 -3.18 2.95 18.62
C LYS A 46 -2.51 4.25 18.26
N SER A 47 -3.02 5.36 18.76
CA SER A 47 -2.41 6.66 18.53
C SER A 47 -2.56 7.57 19.74
N PHE A 48 -1.54 8.37 19.98
CA PHE A 48 -1.54 9.48 20.94
C PHE A 48 -1.06 10.73 20.23
N TYR A 49 -1.56 11.87 20.63
CA TYR A 49 -1.08 13.15 20.11
C TYR A 49 -0.99 14.19 21.24
N LEU A 50 -0.05 15.10 21.05
CA LEU A 50 0.08 16.32 21.83
C LEU A 50 0.21 17.48 20.85
N GLN A 51 -0.56 18.53 21.06
CA GLN A 51 -0.59 19.70 20.19
C GLN A 51 -0.84 20.94 21.03
N ASP A 52 -0.19 22.04 20.67
CA ASP A 52 -0.41 23.34 21.29
C ASP A 52 -0.41 24.44 20.22
N THR A 53 -1.10 25.55 20.53
CA THR A 53 -1.24 26.69 19.63
C THR A 53 -0.94 27.98 20.40
N TRP A 54 0.02 28.74 19.91
CA TRP A 54 0.42 30.03 20.46
C TRP A 54 0.05 31.12 19.48
N THR A 55 -0.59 32.17 20.00
CA THR A 55 -0.88 33.41 19.26
C THR A 55 -0.07 34.54 19.86
N LEU A 56 0.84 35.11 19.09
CA LEU A 56 1.79 36.13 19.43
C LEU A 56 1.55 37.35 18.50
N ASP A 57 0.69 38.25 18.91
CA ASP A 57 0.25 39.36 18.09
C ASP A 57 -0.26 38.89 16.70
N LYS A 58 0.48 39.14 15.65
CA LYS A 58 0.16 38.79 14.27
C LYS A 58 0.59 37.38 13.86
N LEU A 59 1.32 36.67 14.73
CA LEU A 59 1.84 35.34 14.47
C LEU A 59 1.06 34.29 15.26
N THR A 60 0.51 33.34 14.54
CA THR A 60 -0.02 32.09 15.14
C THR A 60 0.89 30.92 14.78
N VAL A 61 1.29 30.18 15.78
CA VAL A 61 2.10 28.93 15.64
C VAL A 61 1.31 27.78 16.22
N ASN A 62 1.21 26.71 15.47
CA ASN A 62 0.64 25.45 15.95
C ASN A 62 1.70 24.36 15.80
N ALA A 63 2.08 23.73 16.90
CA ALA A 63 3.05 22.65 16.93
C ALA A 63 2.45 21.41 17.59
N GLY A 64 2.71 20.26 17.02
CA GLY A 64 2.22 19.00 17.55
C GLY A 64 3.07 17.81 17.15
N VAL A 65 2.84 16.71 17.86
CA VAL A 65 3.40 15.41 17.53
C VAL A 65 2.34 14.36 17.73
N ARG A 66 2.28 13.40 16.80
CA ARG A 66 1.43 12.23 16.91
C ARG A 66 2.31 10.98 16.93
N ALA A 67 2.03 10.08 17.84
CA ALA A 67 2.63 8.76 17.92
C ALA A 67 1.61 7.71 17.50
N GLU A 68 2.01 6.78 16.65
CA GLU A 68 1.10 5.78 16.09
C GLU A 68 1.78 4.42 15.98
N GLU A 69 1.00 3.34 16.22
CA GLU A 69 1.39 1.97 15.88
C GLU A 69 0.21 1.20 15.29
N TRP A 70 0.50 0.21 14.44
CA TRP A 70 -0.50 -0.65 13.84
C TRP A 70 -0.08 -2.11 13.91
N THR A 71 -1.07 -2.97 14.12
CA THR A 71 -0.89 -4.42 14.08
C THR A 71 -1.94 -5.00 13.14
N HIS A 72 -1.47 -5.82 12.21
CA HIS A 72 -2.29 -6.55 11.26
C HIS A 72 -2.42 -8.00 11.66
N TYR A 73 -3.58 -8.56 11.43
CA TYR A 73 -3.90 -9.94 11.74
C TYR A 73 -4.49 -10.61 10.50
N ASP A 74 -4.13 -11.85 10.31
CA ASP A 74 -4.64 -12.69 9.25
C ASP A 74 -6.05 -13.25 9.55
N SER A 75 -6.55 -14.13 8.68
CA SER A 75 -7.87 -14.73 8.80
C SER A 75 -8.01 -15.72 9.97
N LYS A 76 -6.92 -16.09 10.63
CA LYS A 76 -6.90 -16.93 11.82
C LYS A 76 -6.63 -16.15 13.12
N ASP A 77 -6.71 -14.83 13.06
CA ASP A 77 -6.36 -13.95 14.18
C ASP A 77 -4.87 -14.00 14.60
N GLU A 78 -4.00 -14.52 13.75
CA GLU A 78 -2.56 -14.50 13.99
C GLU A 78 -1.96 -13.18 13.50
N GLN A 79 -0.98 -12.66 14.25
CA GLN A 79 -0.32 -11.42 13.88
C GLN A 79 0.51 -11.62 12.61
N SER A 80 0.09 -11.02 11.50
CA SER A 80 0.80 -11.05 10.22
C SER A 80 1.86 -9.96 10.09
N ALA A 81 1.62 -8.77 10.68
CA ALA A 81 2.59 -7.67 10.70
C ALA A 81 2.39 -6.74 11.88
N LYS A 82 3.48 -6.13 12.34
CA LYS A 82 3.43 -5.06 13.35
C LYS A 82 4.33 -3.89 12.96
N PHE A 83 3.70 -2.74 12.79
CA PHE A 83 4.36 -1.46 12.56
C PHE A 83 4.47 -0.72 13.88
N LYS A 84 5.66 -0.78 14.48
CA LYS A 84 5.96 -0.21 15.81
C LYS A 84 5.77 1.31 15.81
N TRP A 85 5.65 1.90 16.97
CA TRP A 85 5.47 3.33 17.18
C TRP A 85 6.30 4.22 16.29
N LYS A 86 5.61 5.14 15.61
CA LYS A 86 6.15 6.16 14.71
C LYS A 86 5.74 7.54 15.18
N LEU A 87 6.68 8.49 15.12
CA LEU A 87 6.43 9.87 15.49
C LEU A 87 6.22 10.73 14.25
N ALA A 88 5.09 11.40 14.20
CA ALA A 88 4.66 12.30 13.14
C ALA A 88 4.63 13.76 13.66
N PRO A 89 5.76 14.49 13.63
CA PRO A 89 5.78 15.89 14.01
C PRO A 89 5.06 16.75 12.97
N ARG A 90 4.41 17.83 13.43
CA ARG A 90 3.72 18.82 12.60
C ARG A 90 3.92 20.21 13.17
N LEU A 91 4.23 21.15 12.30
CA LEU A 91 4.36 22.56 12.62
C LEU A 91 3.64 23.37 11.56
N SER A 92 2.76 24.24 11.97
CA SER A 92 2.17 25.23 11.08
C SER A 92 2.29 26.62 11.67
N THR A 93 2.43 27.59 10.79
CA THR A 93 2.50 29.02 11.16
C THR A 93 1.62 29.81 10.24
N VAL A 94 1.00 30.86 10.80
CA VAL A 94 0.28 31.88 10.03
C VAL A 94 0.72 33.23 10.56
N TYR A 95 1.13 34.12 9.65
CA TYR A 95 1.47 35.48 9.96
C TYR A 95 0.50 36.44 9.23
N ASP A 96 -0.21 37.27 10.00
CA ASP A 96 -1.09 38.29 9.46
C ASP A 96 -0.26 39.51 9.09
N LEU A 97 -0.04 39.74 7.79
CA LEU A 97 0.76 40.85 7.28
C LEU A 97 0.16 42.19 7.58
N THR A 98 -1.16 42.29 7.52
CA THR A 98 -1.89 43.57 7.67
C THR A 98 -2.37 43.82 9.10
N GLY A 99 -2.50 42.78 9.91
CA GLY A 99 -2.99 42.85 11.28
C GLY A 99 -4.52 42.96 11.40
N ASP A 100 -5.22 42.84 10.29
CA ASP A 100 -6.68 42.83 10.20
C ASP A 100 -7.24 41.59 9.46
N GLY A 101 -6.40 40.59 9.24
CA GLY A 101 -6.74 39.34 8.58
C GLY A 101 -6.87 39.41 7.05
N ARG A 102 -6.67 40.56 6.44
CA ARG A 102 -6.82 40.73 4.98
C ARG A 102 -5.70 40.09 4.19
N SER A 103 -4.49 40.08 4.72
CA SER A 103 -3.35 39.47 4.03
C SER A 103 -2.54 38.61 4.98
N LYS A 104 -2.25 37.40 4.59
CA LYS A 104 -1.51 36.44 5.41
C LYS A 104 -0.51 35.61 4.62
N VAL A 105 0.57 35.25 5.29
CA VAL A 105 1.50 34.21 4.86
C VAL A 105 1.33 33.00 5.78
N TRP A 106 1.38 31.81 5.26
CA TRP A 106 1.37 30.61 6.08
C TRP A 106 2.44 29.62 5.63
N GLY A 107 2.91 28.84 6.59
CA GLY A 107 3.83 27.74 6.35
C GLY A 107 3.40 26.49 7.08
N PHE A 108 3.77 25.33 6.55
CA PHE A 108 3.54 24.04 7.16
C PHE A 108 4.72 23.13 6.90
N LEU A 109 5.09 22.38 7.95
CA LEU A 109 6.01 21.25 7.92
C LEU A 109 5.36 20.10 8.65
N GLY A 110 5.31 18.93 8.05
CA GLY A 110 4.71 17.79 8.72
C GLY A 110 5.09 16.46 8.12
N ARG A 111 4.97 15.43 8.96
CA ARG A 111 5.08 14.03 8.58
C ARG A 111 3.75 13.34 8.75
N TYR A 112 3.40 12.52 7.77
CA TYR A 112 2.23 11.68 7.77
C TYR A 112 2.64 10.24 7.50
N TYR A 113 2.24 9.32 8.38
CA TYR A 113 2.36 7.91 8.11
C TYR A 113 1.12 7.40 7.41
N ASP A 114 1.30 6.54 6.41
CA ASP A 114 0.22 5.86 5.70
C ASP A 114 0.12 4.44 6.27
N PRO A 115 -0.93 4.14 7.06
CA PRO A 115 -1.09 2.79 7.58
C PRO A 115 -1.30 1.82 6.42
N VAL A 116 -0.62 0.69 6.51
CA VAL A 116 -0.80 -0.40 5.55
C VAL A 116 -2.27 -0.80 5.50
N ARG A 117 -2.81 -0.87 4.32
CA ARG A 117 -4.23 -1.17 4.11
C ARG A 117 -4.55 -2.63 4.46
N THR A 118 -5.76 -2.90 4.92
CA THR A 118 -6.19 -4.25 5.28
C THR A 118 -6.22 -5.22 4.10
N ASN A 119 -6.35 -4.73 2.86
CA ASN A 119 -6.25 -5.59 1.68
C ASN A 119 -4.87 -6.24 1.53
N MET A 120 -3.82 -5.65 2.09
CA MET A 120 -2.50 -6.30 2.13
C MET A 120 -2.44 -7.46 3.13
N SER A 121 -3.29 -7.45 4.15
CA SER A 121 -3.44 -8.57 5.07
C SER A 121 -4.32 -9.69 4.51
N ASP A 122 -5.03 -9.41 3.41
CA ASP A 122 -5.96 -10.32 2.76
C ASP A 122 -5.26 -11.50 2.06
N PHE A 123 -4.00 -11.33 1.71
CA PHE A 123 -3.17 -12.37 1.08
C PHE A 123 -1.87 -12.66 1.84
N ALA A 124 -1.64 -12.04 2.98
CA ALA A 124 -0.46 -12.27 3.81
C ALA A 124 -0.79 -13.10 5.04
N GLY A 125 0.13 -13.98 5.43
CA GLY A 125 -0.01 -14.83 6.60
C GLY A 125 -0.78 -16.14 6.34
N ASN A 126 -1.32 -16.74 7.39
CA ASN A 126 -2.09 -17.99 7.32
C ASN A 126 -3.49 -17.73 6.78
N LEU A 127 -3.63 -17.67 5.48
CA LEU A 127 -4.90 -17.39 4.83
C LEU A 127 -5.85 -18.58 4.83
N THR A 128 -7.13 -18.27 4.99
CA THR A 128 -8.25 -19.15 4.60
C THR A 128 -8.93 -18.61 3.34
N GLY A 129 -8.25 -17.72 2.63
CA GLY A 129 -8.73 -17.06 1.42
C GLY A 129 -8.94 -17.99 0.23
N PRO A 130 -9.38 -17.43 -0.90
CA PRO A 130 -9.63 -18.22 -2.09
C PRO A 130 -8.35 -18.88 -2.64
N GLU A 131 -8.53 -20.05 -3.17
CA GLU A 131 -7.51 -20.74 -3.95
C GLU A 131 -7.56 -20.22 -5.38
N LEU A 132 -6.41 -19.80 -5.91
CA LEU A 132 -6.25 -19.40 -7.31
C LEU A 132 -5.67 -20.58 -8.09
N ARG A 133 -6.41 -21.07 -9.08
CA ARG A 133 -5.95 -22.12 -10.00
C ARG A 133 -5.57 -21.48 -11.32
N GLU A 134 -4.31 -21.66 -11.67
CA GLU A 134 -3.79 -21.32 -13.00
C GLU A 134 -3.97 -22.54 -13.90
N GLU A 135 -4.75 -22.35 -14.96
CA GLU A 135 -5.19 -23.43 -15.84
C GLU A 135 -4.86 -23.11 -17.30
N VAL A 136 -4.47 -24.10 -18.05
CA VAL A 136 -4.29 -24.03 -19.50
C VAL A 136 -5.33 -24.91 -20.20
N HIS A 137 -5.82 -24.45 -21.34
CA HIS A 137 -6.68 -25.25 -22.23
C HIS A 137 -5.82 -26.07 -23.15
N LEU A 138 -5.91 -27.40 -23.02
CA LEU A 138 -5.13 -28.32 -23.79
C LEU A 138 -6.07 -29.32 -24.48
N GLY A 139 -6.10 -29.27 -25.80
CA GLY A 139 -7.06 -30.06 -26.57
C GLY A 139 -8.50 -29.63 -26.28
N ASP A 140 -9.24 -30.46 -25.56
CA ASP A 140 -10.66 -30.29 -25.24
C ASP A 140 -10.96 -30.00 -23.77
N ARG A 141 -9.93 -29.81 -22.95
CA ARG A 141 -10.07 -29.68 -21.50
C ARG A 141 -9.15 -28.63 -20.87
N TRP A 142 -9.58 -28.13 -19.69
CA TRP A 142 -8.77 -27.30 -18.83
C TRP A 142 -7.97 -28.14 -17.86
N LEU A 143 -6.68 -27.86 -17.73
CA LEU A 143 -5.76 -28.56 -16.83
C LEU A 143 -5.09 -27.52 -15.90
N THR A 144 -5.15 -27.78 -14.59
CA THR A 144 -4.49 -26.96 -13.59
C THR A 144 -2.98 -27.32 -13.56
N PHE A 145 -2.13 -26.33 -13.74
CA PHE A 145 -0.68 -26.49 -13.66
C PHE A 145 -0.07 -25.81 -12.42
N ARG A 146 -0.79 -24.85 -11.84
CA ARG A 146 -0.35 -24.18 -10.62
C ARG A 146 -1.56 -23.83 -9.76
N THR A 147 -1.36 -23.94 -8.44
CA THR A 147 -2.33 -23.51 -7.45
C THR A 147 -1.62 -22.57 -6.47
N ARG A 148 -2.23 -21.43 -6.19
CA ARG A 148 -1.74 -20.43 -5.23
C ARG A 148 -2.83 -20.11 -4.21
N GLY A 149 -2.41 -19.61 -3.04
CA GLY A 149 -3.34 -19.26 -1.97
C GLY A 149 -4.06 -20.44 -1.36
N GLY A 150 -5.20 -20.19 -0.75
CA GLY A 150 -6.01 -21.19 -0.07
C GLY A 150 -5.56 -21.48 1.36
N PRO A 151 -6.22 -22.44 2.05
CA PRO A 151 -6.07 -22.62 3.50
C PRO A 151 -4.76 -23.25 3.97
N LYS A 152 -3.90 -23.69 3.07
CA LYS A 152 -2.73 -24.53 3.42
C LYS A 152 -1.39 -23.80 3.40
N THR A 153 -1.24 -22.79 2.57
CA THR A 153 0.03 -22.07 2.41
C THR A 153 -0.23 -20.58 2.25
N PRO A 154 0.49 -19.72 2.97
CA PRO A 154 0.44 -18.29 2.70
C PRO A 154 0.98 -18.02 1.29
N ASP A 155 0.26 -17.22 0.52
CA ASP A 155 0.66 -16.83 -0.83
C ASP A 155 1.70 -15.70 -0.80
N ALA A 156 1.65 -14.88 0.23
CA ALA A 156 2.60 -13.81 0.46
C ALA A 156 2.88 -13.60 1.95
N LEU A 157 4.01 -13.01 2.26
CA LEU A 157 4.42 -12.63 3.61
C LEU A 157 4.86 -11.18 3.63
N ILE A 158 4.52 -10.47 4.69
CA ILE A 158 5.07 -9.15 4.95
C ILE A 158 6.45 -9.32 5.59
N ALA A 159 7.48 -8.83 4.92
CA ALA A 159 8.85 -8.98 5.43
C ALA A 159 8.99 -8.30 6.81
N PRO A 160 9.68 -8.93 7.78
CA PRO A 160 9.87 -8.36 9.12
C PRO A 160 10.61 -7.01 9.12
N SER A 161 11.36 -6.72 8.05
CA SER A 161 12.08 -5.46 7.84
C SER A 161 11.22 -4.36 7.21
N THR A 162 9.96 -4.65 6.87
CA THR A 162 9.05 -3.70 6.24
C THR A 162 8.87 -2.46 7.11
N LYS A 163 9.10 -1.31 6.50
CA LYS A 163 8.94 -0.01 7.14
C LYS A 163 7.57 0.57 6.83
N THR A 164 7.07 1.40 7.73
CA THR A 164 5.81 2.12 7.50
C THR A 164 6.05 3.23 6.47
N PRO A 165 5.30 3.26 5.37
CA PRO A 165 5.34 4.38 4.43
C PRO A 165 5.03 5.70 5.11
N TYR A 166 5.69 6.76 4.68
CA TYR A 166 5.41 8.09 5.17
C TYR A 166 5.64 9.16 4.11
N THR A 167 4.97 10.28 4.29
CA THR A 167 5.13 11.47 3.46
C THR A 167 5.59 12.63 4.32
N ASP A 168 6.72 13.23 3.96
CA ASP A 168 7.16 14.53 4.46
C ASP A 168 6.55 15.61 3.55
N GLU A 169 5.90 16.60 4.17
CA GLU A 169 5.26 17.70 3.47
C GLU A 169 5.80 19.04 3.96
N PHE A 170 6.11 19.90 3.00
CA PHE A 170 6.39 21.32 3.19
C PHE A 170 5.38 22.13 2.39
N MET A 171 4.79 23.16 3.01
CA MET A 171 3.94 24.12 2.33
C MET A 171 4.34 25.54 2.71
N LEU A 172 4.27 26.45 1.74
CA LEU A 172 4.38 27.88 1.95
C LEU A 172 3.35 28.57 1.07
N GLY A 173 2.61 29.50 1.63
CA GLY A 173 1.58 30.20 0.88
C GLY A 173 1.36 31.61 1.35
N TRP A 174 0.71 32.38 0.49
CA TRP A 174 0.26 33.73 0.71
C TRP A 174 -1.17 33.88 0.20
N ALA A 175 -1.96 34.65 0.91
CA ALA A 175 -3.30 35.03 0.47
C ALA A 175 -3.59 36.49 0.88
N THR A 176 -4.35 37.15 0.02
CA THR A 176 -4.82 38.51 0.31
C THR A 176 -6.20 38.76 -0.27
N ASN A 177 -6.99 39.56 0.42
CA ASN A 177 -8.26 40.07 -0.05
C ASN A 177 -8.04 41.36 -0.87
N LEU A 178 -8.54 41.36 -2.10
CA LEU A 178 -8.56 42.52 -2.99
C LEU A 178 -9.96 43.13 -2.96
N GLY A 179 -10.19 44.00 -1.98
CA GLY A 179 -11.51 44.62 -1.80
C GLY A 179 -12.49 43.68 -1.05
N ARG A 180 -13.78 43.80 -1.38
CA ARG A 180 -14.84 43.03 -0.70
C ARG A 180 -15.09 41.63 -1.30
N ASP A 181 -14.87 41.48 -2.58
CA ASP A 181 -15.40 40.34 -3.34
C ASP A 181 -14.33 39.40 -3.91
N TYR A 182 -13.06 39.76 -3.81
CA TYR A 182 -11.98 38.98 -4.42
C TYR A 182 -10.93 38.58 -3.41
N THR A 183 -10.51 37.30 -3.47
CA THR A 183 -9.36 36.80 -2.74
C THR A 183 -8.38 36.16 -3.73
N VAL A 184 -7.11 36.52 -3.61
CA VAL A 184 -6.02 35.88 -4.36
C VAL A 184 -5.19 35.04 -3.40
N SER A 185 -4.86 33.85 -3.79
CA SER A 185 -3.95 33.00 -3.03
C SER A 185 -2.97 32.26 -3.95
N VAL A 186 -1.74 32.11 -3.45
CA VAL A 186 -0.68 31.33 -4.08
C VAL A 186 -0.07 30.42 -3.01
N ALA A 187 0.14 29.17 -3.35
CA ALA A 187 0.80 28.23 -2.45
C ALA A 187 1.78 27.36 -3.22
N TYR A 188 2.89 27.08 -2.58
CA TYR A 188 3.86 26.07 -3.00
C TYR A 188 3.78 24.88 -2.05
N THR A 189 3.68 23.67 -2.60
CA THR A 189 3.67 22.44 -1.83
C THR A 189 4.73 21.49 -2.38
N LYS A 190 5.56 20.97 -1.48
CA LYS A 190 6.50 19.89 -1.78
C LYS A 190 6.16 18.69 -0.90
N ARG A 191 5.94 17.55 -1.53
CA ARG A 191 5.73 16.24 -0.86
C ARG A 191 6.81 15.27 -1.28
N GLN A 192 7.25 14.46 -0.33
CA GLN A 192 8.19 13.39 -0.57
C GLN A 192 7.74 12.15 0.19
N THR A 193 7.25 11.15 -0.55
CA THR A 193 6.86 9.86 0.01
C THR A 193 8.08 8.93 0.03
N LYS A 194 8.24 8.20 1.12
CA LYS A 194 9.35 7.28 1.37
C LYS A 194 8.83 5.96 1.94
N ASP A 195 9.68 4.94 1.85
CA ASP A 195 9.39 3.58 2.32
C ASP A 195 8.09 3.03 1.70
N ILE A 196 7.88 3.30 0.40
CA ILE A 196 6.74 2.79 -0.37
C ILE A 196 6.81 1.26 -0.36
N LEU A 197 5.66 0.63 -0.13
CA LEU A 197 5.56 -0.82 -0.14
C LEU A 197 5.43 -1.32 -1.57
N GLU A 198 6.23 -2.32 -1.90
CA GLU A 198 6.18 -3.07 -3.15
C GLU A 198 6.13 -4.55 -2.83
N ASP A 199 5.42 -5.29 -3.65
CA ASP A 199 5.46 -6.73 -3.68
C ASP A 199 6.36 -7.22 -4.82
N TYR A 200 7.10 -8.27 -4.56
CA TYR A 200 7.94 -8.90 -5.57
C TYR A 200 8.03 -10.41 -5.36
N ASP A 201 8.17 -11.12 -6.45
CA ASP A 201 8.35 -12.58 -6.45
C ASP A 201 9.80 -12.91 -6.10
N LEU A 202 10.02 -13.49 -4.93
CA LEU A 202 11.36 -13.91 -4.51
C LEU A 202 11.98 -14.95 -5.44
N ALA A 203 11.16 -15.76 -6.14
CA ALA A 203 11.66 -16.72 -7.10
C ALA A 203 12.35 -16.04 -8.29
N LEU A 204 11.89 -14.86 -8.71
CA LEU A 204 12.54 -14.09 -9.77
C LEU A 204 13.94 -13.62 -9.37
N TYR A 205 14.16 -13.32 -8.08
CA TYR A 205 15.45 -12.86 -7.58
C TYR A 205 16.40 -13.99 -7.18
N SER A 206 15.87 -15.20 -7.00
CA SER A 206 16.66 -16.38 -6.65
C SER A 206 17.12 -17.19 -7.86
N ASP A 207 16.56 -16.93 -9.04
CA ASP A 207 16.94 -17.61 -10.28
C ASP A 207 18.07 -16.82 -11.01
N PRO A 208 19.32 -17.34 -11.00
CA PRO A 208 20.43 -16.67 -11.64
C PRO A 208 20.34 -16.62 -13.18
N THR A 209 19.35 -17.29 -13.77
CA THR A 209 19.13 -17.28 -15.24
C THR A 209 18.22 -16.14 -15.70
N LEU A 210 17.59 -15.41 -14.77
CA LEU A 210 16.69 -14.30 -15.06
C LEU A 210 17.35 -12.90 -14.97
N THR A 211 18.66 -12.82 -14.73
CA THR A 211 19.45 -11.57 -14.70
C THR A 211 20.16 -11.31 -16.01
#